data_d20bcd7b00a772d829a9467afca4a184
#
_entry.id   d20bcd7b00a772d829a9467afca4a184
#
_cell.length_a   1.000
_cell.length_b   1.000
_cell.length_c   1.000
_cell.angle_alpha   90.00
_cell.angle_beta   90.00
_cell.angle_gamma   90.00
#
_symmetry.space_group_name_H-M   'P 1'
#
loop_
_entity.id
_entity.type
_entity.pdbx_description
1 polymer ?
#
loop_
_entity_poly.entity_id
_entity_poly.type
_entity_poly.pdbx_seq_one_letter_code
_entity_poly.pdbx_strand_id
1 'polypeptide(L)'
;MKTSLIRVMLLLVVGVTSALSQAAPKKIIIDTDPGTDDALAILLALNSREVQVQAITVVPGNVTAQMGLENALKLATLANRCDIPVAGGAQHPLAQKLITAEFWHGKNGLADIELPTRCQADPRFGPDLIIELVHKYPHEITLVPIGPLTNIALAVSKDPSIVPLVREVILMGGSISGGNVNAAAEANIYNDPEAAHIVFNAGFASLTMVGLDVGNKTLMGEKEITALKATPGPMANFVAQVGSYLLELSRRFGENGSPMYDPLAMGVTLDPTLVKTEAMRVDVETRGQFTRGETVANRSGMVERNVLHGDRYIIEGVDKVTPNAKVCVDVQAQRFLDLLVSRIRGK
;
A
#
# COMPACT_ATOMS: atom_id res chain seq x y z
N MET A 1 -72.31 24.16 -39.69
CA MET A 1 -71.06 24.76 -39.30
C MET A 1 -70.57 23.97 -38.08
N LYS A 2 -69.59 23.07 -38.24
CA LYS A 2 -68.99 22.24 -37.17
C LYS A 2 -67.56 22.71 -36.97
N THR A 3 -67.28 23.36 -35.85
CA THR A 3 -65.95 23.81 -35.46
C THR A 3 -65.25 22.67 -34.69
N SER A 4 -64.15 22.16 -35.26
CA SER A 4 -63.29 21.11 -34.68
C SER A 4 -62.21 21.77 -33.83
N LEU A 5 -62.22 21.53 -32.53
CA LEU A 5 -61.13 21.94 -31.61
C LEU A 5 -60.03 20.87 -31.63
N ILE A 6 -58.89 21.28 -32.18
CA ILE A 6 -57.65 20.48 -32.08
C ILE A 6 -56.97 20.79 -30.72
N ARG A 7 -56.96 19.81 -29.79
CA ARG A 7 -56.16 19.90 -28.55
C ARG A 7 -54.72 19.46 -28.86
N VAL A 8 -53.79 20.41 -28.80
CA VAL A 8 -52.37 20.16 -28.85
C VAL A 8 -51.93 19.72 -27.43
N MET A 9 -51.54 18.45 -27.29
CA MET A 9 -51.01 17.89 -26.06
C MET A 9 -49.49 18.06 -26.05
N LEU A 10 -49.00 19.04 -25.25
CA LEU A 10 -47.58 19.31 -25.08
C LEU A 10 -47.01 18.24 -24.11
N LEU A 11 -46.25 17.26 -24.62
CA LEU A 11 -45.50 16.30 -23.82
C LEU A 11 -44.22 16.97 -23.28
N LEU A 12 -44.22 17.32 -22.00
CA LEU A 12 -43.01 17.71 -21.28
C LEU A 12 -42.19 16.45 -21.04
N VAL A 13 -41.11 16.25 -21.81
CA VAL A 13 -40.10 15.25 -21.51
C VAL A 13 -39.17 15.82 -20.42
N VAL A 14 -39.44 15.47 -19.17
CA VAL A 14 -38.51 15.73 -18.06
C VAL A 14 -37.34 14.78 -18.20
N GLY A 15 -36.25 15.25 -18.76
CA GLY A 15 -34.98 14.54 -18.78
C GLY A 15 -34.41 14.45 -17.37
N VAL A 16 -34.59 13.30 -16.73
CA VAL A 16 -33.89 12.97 -15.49
C VAL A 16 -32.43 12.69 -15.86
N THR A 17 -31.58 13.69 -15.80
CA THR A 17 -30.13 13.50 -15.80
C THR A 17 -29.75 12.89 -14.46
N SER A 18 -29.56 11.57 -14.43
CA SER A 18 -28.93 10.87 -13.31
C SER A 18 -27.50 11.39 -13.19
N ALA A 19 -27.30 12.41 -12.38
CA ALA A 19 -25.98 12.76 -11.92
C ALA A 19 -25.46 11.54 -11.12
N LEU A 20 -24.58 10.77 -11.72
CA LEU A 20 -23.82 9.75 -11.01
C LEU A 20 -23.09 10.48 -9.87
N SER A 21 -23.62 10.35 -8.66
CA SER A 21 -22.98 10.88 -7.46
C SER A 21 -21.60 10.21 -7.37
N GLN A 22 -20.57 10.93 -7.75
CA GLN A 22 -19.20 10.48 -7.57
C GLN A 22 -18.98 10.41 -6.06
N ALA A 23 -18.65 9.22 -5.54
CA ALA A 23 -18.35 9.05 -4.12
C ALA A 23 -17.25 10.03 -3.71
N ALA A 24 -17.36 10.59 -2.51
CA ALA A 24 -16.32 11.47 -1.98
C ALA A 24 -14.97 10.73 -1.93
N PRO A 25 -13.86 11.42 -2.26
CA PRO A 25 -12.54 10.79 -2.26
C PRO A 25 -12.18 10.23 -0.88
N LYS A 26 -11.58 9.05 -0.85
CA LYS A 26 -11.12 8.41 0.39
C LYS A 26 -9.99 9.25 1.01
N LYS A 27 -10.08 9.57 2.30
CA LYS A 27 -8.96 10.18 3.03
C LYS A 27 -7.94 9.10 3.35
N ILE A 28 -6.70 9.27 2.89
CA ILE A 28 -5.64 8.28 3.10
C ILE A 28 -4.42 8.91 3.79
N ILE A 29 -3.71 8.11 4.58
CA ILE A 29 -2.35 8.38 5.05
C ILE A 29 -1.47 7.31 4.43
N ILE A 30 -0.42 7.72 3.71
CA ILE A 30 0.58 6.84 3.14
C ILE A 30 1.73 6.75 4.13
N ASP A 31 2.08 5.53 4.59
CA ASP A 31 3.26 5.28 5.40
C ASP A 31 4.26 4.47 4.55
N THR A 32 5.48 4.97 4.35
CA THR A 32 6.34 4.57 3.22
C THR A 32 7.83 4.69 3.58
N ASP A 33 8.67 3.90 2.94
CA ASP A 33 10.13 3.94 3.02
C ASP A 33 10.77 4.27 1.65
N PRO A 34 10.53 5.47 1.10
CA PRO A 34 10.55 5.80 -0.31
C PRO A 34 11.73 5.28 -1.12
N GLY A 35 11.51 4.10 -1.71
CA GLY A 35 12.28 3.50 -2.78
C GLY A 35 11.64 3.77 -4.15
N THR A 36 12.05 2.99 -5.15
CA THR A 36 11.62 3.15 -6.55
C THR A 36 10.13 2.87 -6.76
N ASP A 37 9.60 1.80 -6.20
CA ASP A 37 8.19 1.44 -6.35
C ASP A 37 7.28 2.23 -5.40
N ASP A 38 7.74 2.58 -4.18
CA ASP A 38 7.10 3.60 -3.34
C ASP A 38 6.87 4.90 -4.11
N ALA A 39 7.89 5.35 -4.85
CA ALA A 39 7.79 6.56 -5.64
C ALA A 39 6.65 6.49 -6.66
N LEU A 40 6.48 5.35 -7.33
CA LEU A 40 5.39 5.14 -8.27
C LEU A 40 4.03 5.11 -7.55
N ALA A 41 3.95 4.48 -6.37
CA ALA A 41 2.74 4.41 -5.54
C ALA A 41 2.31 5.80 -5.04
N ILE A 42 3.26 6.59 -4.52
CA ILE A 42 3.02 7.96 -4.07
C ILE A 42 2.51 8.82 -5.23
N LEU A 43 3.19 8.79 -6.39
CA LEU A 43 2.79 9.57 -7.57
C LEU A 43 1.43 9.11 -8.12
N LEU A 44 1.13 7.81 -8.08
CA LEU A 44 -0.19 7.27 -8.42
C LEU A 44 -1.28 7.86 -7.51
N ALA A 45 -1.06 7.88 -6.19
CA ALA A 45 -2.00 8.46 -5.23
C ALA A 45 -2.19 9.97 -5.45
N LEU A 46 -1.08 10.72 -5.59
CA LEU A 46 -1.11 12.18 -5.74
C LEU A 46 -1.76 12.64 -7.06
N ASN A 47 -1.84 11.75 -8.04
CA ASN A 47 -2.47 12.01 -9.34
C ASN A 47 -3.83 11.34 -9.52
N SER A 48 -4.42 10.81 -8.44
CA SER A 48 -5.70 10.11 -8.45
C SER A 48 -6.77 10.88 -7.67
N ARG A 49 -7.91 11.11 -8.31
CA ARG A 49 -9.05 11.84 -7.73
C ARG A 49 -9.90 11.02 -6.77
N GLU A 50 -9.71 9.71 -6.75
CA GLU A 50 -10.41 8.75 -5.89
C GLU A 50 -9.95 8.84 -4.43
N VAL A 51 -8.79 9.44 -4.20
CA VAL A 51 -8.20 9.59 -2.87
C VAL A 51 -7.81 11.03 -2.57
N GLN A 52 -7.84 11.37 -1.28
CA GLN A 52 -7.31 12.60 -0.73
C GLN A 52 -6.21 12.25 0.27
N VAL A 53 -4.96 12.45 -0.13
CA VAL A 53 -3.80 12.21 0.74
C VAL A 53 -3.80 13.27 1.85
N GLN A 54 -3.96 12.83 3.10
CA GLN A 54 -3.96 13.70 4.28
C GLN A 54 -2.56 13.92 4.84
N ALA A 55 -1.69 12.90 4.69
CA ALA A 55 -0.27 12.95 5.07
C ALA A 55 0.52 11.84 4.37
N ILE A 56 1.83 12.05 4.30
CA ILE A 56 2.83 11.02 4.01
C ILE A 56 3.72 10.91 5.25
N THR A 57 3.81 9.73 5.84
CA THR A 57 4.71 9.44 6.96
C THR A 57 5.82 8.51 6.51
N VAL A 58 7.03 8.75 6.98
CA VAL A 58 8.22 8.03 6.50
C VAL A 58 8.76 7.11 7.57
N VAL A 59 9.03 5.88 7.18
CA VAL A 59 9.64 4.81 7.97
C VAL A 59 10.95 4.37 7.30
N PRO A 60 11.95 3.84 8.01
CA PRO A 60 13.13 3.24 7.38
C PRO A 60 12.83 1.83 6.85
N GLY A 61 13.41 1.49 5.71
CA GLY A 61 13.29 0.17 5.07
C GLY A 61 14.19 0.13 3.84
N ASN A 62 13.69 0.43 2.66
CA ASN A 62 14.45 0.49 1.41
C ASN A 62 15.68 1.40 1.52
N VAL A 63 15.52 2.50 2.24
CA VAL A 63 16.56 3.47 2.54
C VAL A 63 16.47 3.89 4.02
N THR A 64 17.44 4.68 4.49
CA THR A 64 17.37 5.27 5.84
C THR A 64 16.19 6.23 5.96
N ALA A 65 15.66 6.43 7.17
CA ALA A 65 14.55 7.34 7.42
C ALA A 65 14.82 8.76 6.92
N GLN A 66 16.06 9.25 7.06
CA GLN A 66 16.45 10.58 6.57
C GLN A 66 16.38 10.66 5.04
N MET A 67 16.96 9.70 4.34
CA MET A 67 16.92 9.63 2.86
C MET A 67 15.48 9.47 2.36
N GLY A 68 14.69 8.62 3.03
CA GLY A 68 13.28 8.44 2.72
C GLY A 68 12.48 9.73 2.86
N LEU A 69 12.72 10.52 3.92
CA LEU A 69 12.07 11.82 4.10
C LEU A 69 12.41 12.80 2.97
N GLU A 70 13.68 12.86 2.59
CA GLU A 70 14.14 13.68 1.45
C GLU A 70 13.47 13.23 0.15
N ASN A 71 13.37 11.91 -0.09
CA ASN A 71 12.72 11.34 -1.26
C ASN A 71 11.22 11.65 -1.29
N ALA A 72 10.50 11.49 -0.17
CA ALA A 72 9.08 11.85 -0.09
C ALA A 72 8.84 13.34 -0.40
N LEU A 73 9.70 14.24 0.09
CA LEU A 73 9.64 15.67 -0.22
C LEU A 73 9.92 15.97 -1.69
N LYS A 74 10.88 15.27 -2.32
CA LYS A 74 11.15 15.35 -3.76
C LYS A 74 9.94 14.91 -4.59
N LEU A 75 9.29 13.81 -4.21
CA LEU A 75 8.10 13.29 -4.88
C LEU A 75 6.88 14.23 -4.73
N ALA A 76 6.66 14.77 -3.53
CA ALA A 76 5.64 15.81 -3.30
C ALA A 76 5.93 17.07 -4.14
N THR A 77 7.20 17.45 -4.27
CA THR A 77 7.64 18.56 -5.14
C THR A 77 7.36 18.26 -6.60
N LEU A 78 7.67 17.06 -7.08
CA LEU A 78 7.45 16.62 -8.46
C LEU A 78 5.96 16.64 -8.82
N ALA A 79 5.10 16.23 -7.87
CA ALA A 79 3.65 16.25 -8.00
C ALA A 79 3.02 17.63 -7.77
N ASN A 80 3.83 18.66 -7.41
CA ASN A 80 3.38 19.99 -7.02
C ASN A 80 2.37 19.98 -5.85
N ARG A 81 2.61 19.10 -4.85
CA ARG A 81 1.74 18.86 -3.71
C ARG A 81 2.45 19.13 -2.37
N CYS A 82 3.10 20.31 -2.25
CA CYS A 82 3.68 20.77 -0.99
C CYS A 82 2.62 21.19 0.08
N ASP A 83 1.35 21.11 -0.26
CA ASP A 83 0.22 21.26 0.65
C ASP A 83 0.03 20.06 1.58
N ILE A 84 0.57 18.90 1.20
CA ILE A 84 0.46 17.65 1.97
C ILE A 84 1.60 17.60 3.01
N PRO A 85 1.28 17.41 4.29
CA PRO A 85 2.31 17.21 5.32
C PRO A 85 3.09 15.92 5.06
N VAL A 86 4.42 16.05 5.04
CA VAL A 86 5.38 14.95 4.92
C VAL A 86 6.19 14.88 6.21
N ALA A 87 6.00 13.86 7.03
CA ALA A 87 6.59 13.76 8.37
C ALA A 87 7.52 12.55 8.50
N GLY A 88 8.70 12.76 9.09
CA GLY A 88 9.58 11.66 9.47
C GLY A 88 9.03 10.87 10.66
N GLY A 89 9.18 9.56 10.63
CA GLY A 89 8.76 8.66 11.70
C GLY A 89 9.94 7.99 12.40
N ALA A 90 9.78 6.70 12.72
CA ALA A 90 10.79 5.86 13.34
C ALA A 90 12.13 5.97 12.59
N GLN A 91 13.23 5.86 13.32
CA GLN A 91 14.58 5.88 12.74
C GLN A 91 15.14 4.45 12.57
N HIS A 92 14.57 3.49 13.26
CA HIS A 92 14.98 2.09 13.28
C HIS A 92 13.77 1.17 13.46
N PRO A 93 13.84 -0.09 13.02
CA PRO A 93 12.90 -1.14 13.41
C PRO A 93 12.83 -1.30 14.94
N LEU A 94 11.74 -1.88 15.47
CA LEU A 94 11.51 -1.98 16.91
C LEU A 94 12.59 -2.82 17.63
N ALA A 95 13.05 -3.91 17.01
CA ALA A 95 13.91 -4.87 17.71
C ALA A 95 15.16 -5.29 16.93
N GLN A 96 15.28 -5.01 15.66
CA GLN A 96 16.43 -5.45 14.86
C GLN A 96 17.16 -4.28 14.19
N LYS A 97 18.31 -4.58 13.61
CA LYS A 97 19.05 -3.60 12.80
C LYS A 97 18.31 -3.36 11.48
N LEU A 98 18.30 -2.12 11.05
CA LEU A 98 17.83 -1.76 9.71
C LEU A 98 18.65 -2.47 8.64
N ILE A 99 17.95 -3.01 7.65
CA ILE A 99 18.54 -3.59 6.44
C ILE A 99 17.98 -2.78 5.27
N THR A 100 18.84 -2.03 4.61
CA THR A 100 18.47 -1.21 3.45
C THR A 100 18.62 -1.98 2.14
N ALA A 101 18.00 -1.49 1.08
CA ALA A 101 17.94 -2.14 -0.22
C ALA A 101 18.45 -1.24 -1.38
N GLU A 102 19.50 -0.42 -1.13
CA GLU A 102 20.08 0.45 -2.14
C GLU A 102 20.56 -0.32 -3.39
N PHE A 103 20.92 -1.60 -3.24
CA PHE A 103 21.26 -2.45 -4.39
C PHE A 103 20.10 -2.64 -5.37
N TRP A 104 18.84 -2.51 -4.87
CA TRP A 104 17.62 -2.64 -5.66
C TRP A 104 17.08 -1.28 -6.10
N HIS A 105 17.15 -0.26 -5.25
CA HIS A 105 16.51 1.05 -5.46
C HIS A 105 17.48 2.15 -5.92
N GLY A 106 18.77 1.84 -6.10
CA GLY A 106 19.81 2.85 -6.33
C GLY A 106 20.31 3.48 -5.02
N LYS A 107 21.46 4.12 -5.06
CA LYS A 107 22.13 4.69 -3.87
C LYS A 107 21.30 5.77 -3.19
N ASN A 108 20.50 6.52 -3.96
CA ASN A 108 19.62 7.55 -3.44
C ASN A 108 18.16 7.04 -3.22
N GLY A 109 17.89 5.76 -3.46
CA GLY A 109 16.55 5.16 -3.36
C GLY A 109 15.62 5.45 -4.54
N LEU A 110 16.00 6.32 -5.48
CA LEU A 110 15.19 6.75 -6.63
C LEU A 110 15.88 6.43 -7.96
N ALA A 111 16.47 5.22 -8.08
CA ALA A 111 17.22 4.78 -9.27
C ALA A 111 18.38 5.72 -9.65
N ASP A 112 19.00 6.36 -8.66
CA ASP A 112 20.04 7.40 -8.81
C ASP A 112 19.59 8.63 -9.63
N ILE A 113 18.27 8.83 -9.76
CA ILE A 113 17.69 10.00 -10.44
C ILE A 113 17.63 11.17 -9.46
N GLU A 114 18.18 12.31 -9.86
CA GLU A 114 18.14 13.54 -9.06
C GLU A 114 16.84 14.30 -9.32
N LEU A 115 16.16 14.65 -8.24
CA LEU A 115 14.95 15.47 -8.25
C LEU A 115 15.13 16.71 -7.37
N PRO A 116 14.54 17.85 -7.74
CA PRO A 116 14.55 19.05 -6.92
C PRO A 116 13.65 18.88 -5.69
N THR A 117 13.99 19.55 -4.59
CA THR A 117 13.17 19.63 -3.38
C THR A 117 12.76 21.09 -3.13
N ARG A 118 11.47 21.36 -3.01
CA ARG A 118 10.88 22.65 -2.64
C ARG A 118 9.96 22.56 -1.42
N CYS A 119 9.38 21.37 -1.20
CA CYS A 119 8.54 21.11 -0.04
C CYS A 119 9.38 21.03 1.22
N GLN A 120 8.77 21.36 2.35
CA GLN A 120 9.41 21.29 3.68
C GLN A 120 8.77 20.16 4.49
N ALA A 121 9.59 19.52 5.33
CA ALA A 121 9.12 18.48 6.22
C ALA A 121 8.19 19.07 7.30
N ASP A 122 7.14 18.33 7.61
CA ASP A 122 6.33 18.59 8.80
C ASP A 122 7.14 18.21 10.05
N PRO A 123 7.21 19.08 11.07
CA PRO A 123 8.04 18.83 12.25
C PRO A 123 7.46 17.77 13.19
N ARG A 124 6.20 17.33 12.98
CA ARG A 124 5.58 16.29 13.81
C ARG A 124 6.23 14.95 13.58
N PHE A 125 6.27 14.13 14.61
CA PHE A 125 6.66 12.74 14.49
C PHE A 125 5.57 11.94 13.74
N GLY A 126 5.93 11.13 12.74
CA GLY A 126 4.98 10.44 11.87
C GLY A 126 3.88 9.67 12.59
N PRO A 127 4.19 8.82 13.60
CA PRO A 127 3.17 8.15 14.42
C PRO A 127 2.21 9.11 15.13
N ASP A 128 2.70 10.27 15.61
CA ASP A 128 1.84 11.27 16.26
C ASP A 128 0.92 11.96 15.26
N LEU A 129 1.41 12.22 14.06
CA LEU A 129 0.60 12.76 12.98
C LEU A 129 -0.50 11.77 12.54
N ILE A 130 -0.20 10.47 12.51
CA ILE A 130 -1.21 9.41 12.25
C ILE A 130 -2.30 9.47 13.33
N ILE A 131 -1.93 9.47 14.61
CA ILE A 131 -2.87 9.54 15.75
C ILE A 131 -3.76 10.78 15.63
N GLU A 132 -3.15 11.96 15.44
CA GLU A 132 -3.88 13.22 15.30
C GLU A 132 -4.90 13.19 14.17
N LEU A 133 -4.50 12.70 12.98
CA LEU A 133 -5.38 12.67 11.82
C LEU A 133 -6.50 11.64 11.96
N VAL A 134 -6.25 10.50 12.58
CA VAL A 134 -7.29 9.48 12.85
C VAL A 134 -8.33 10.03 13.83
N HIS A 135 -7.92 10.73 14.90
CA HIS A 135 -8.86 11.40 15.80
C HIS A 135 -9.61 12.56 15.15
N LYS A 136 -8.96 13.29 14.25
CA LYS A 136 -9.58 14.40 13.51
C LYS A 136 -10.65 13.92 12.52
N TYR A 137 -10.47 12.74 11.94
CA TYR A 137 -11.35 12.16 10.92
C TYR A 137 -11.76 10.72 11.29
N PRO A 138 -12.50 10.52 12.40
CA PRO A 138 -12.87 9.18 12.88
C PRO A 138 -13.68 8.43 11.83
N HIS A 139 -13.30 7.18 11.58
CA HIS A 139 -13.89 6.26 10.59
C HIS A 139 -13.78 6.72 9.11
N GLU A 140 -12.95 7.74 8.83
CA GLU A 140 -12.73 8.21 7.47
C GLU A 140 -11.34 7.87 6.94
N ILE A 141 -10.33 7.72 7.82
CA ILE A 141 -8.95 7.48 7.42
C ILE A 141 -8.73 6.02 7.00
N THR A 142 -8.22 5.85 5.78
CA THR A 142 -7.58 4.61 5.34
C THR A 142 -6.07 4.75 5.54
N LEU A 143 -5.47 3.85 6.31
CA LEU A 143 -4.01 3.74 6.42
C LEU A 143 -3.50 2.89 5.26
N VAL A 144 -2.50 3.40 4.55
CA VAL A 144 -1.88 2.71 3.41
C VAL A 144 -0.38 2.56 3.67
N PRO A 145 0.02 1.66 4.58
CA PRO A 145 1.43 1.36 4.79
C PRO A 145 1.95 0.52 3.62
N ILE A 146 2.97 1.05 2.94
CA ILE A 146 3.68 0.40 1.84
C ILE A 146 5.15 0.13 2.18
N GLY A 147 5.62 0.55 3.36
CA GLY A 147 6.88 0.19 3.98
C GLY A 147 6.72 -0.69 5.22
N PRO A 148 7.81 -0.91 5.99
CA PRO A 148 7.76 -1.62 7.26
C PRO A 148 6.76 -0.99 8.24
N LEU A 149 6.06 -1.80 9.02
CA LEU A 149 4.90 -1.38 9.82
C LEU A 149 5.25 -0.65 11.12
N THR A 150 6.50 -0.22 11.30
CA THR A 150 7.03 0.37 12.54
C THR A 150 6.23 1.60 12.98
N ASN A 151 5.94 2.54 12.08
CA ASN A 151 5.17 3.74 12.43
C ASN A 151 3.74 3.42 12.85
N ILE A 152 3.09 2.49 12.16
CA ILE A 152 1.72 2.06 12.50
C ILE A 152 1.70 1.35 13.86
N ALA A 153 2.68 0.46 14.11
CA ALA A 153 2.82 -0.22 15.39
C ALA A 153 3.07 0.78 16.55
N LEU A 154 3.91 1.79 16.35
CA LEU A 154 4.15 2.86 17.33
C LEU A 154 2.89 3.68 17.58
N ALA A 155 2.14 4.05 16.54
CA ALA A 155 0.89 4.78 16.70
C ALA A 155 -0.14 3.99 17.50
N VAL A 156 -0.36 2.72 17.16
CA VAL A 156 -1.26 1.81 17.88
C VAL A 156 -0.81 1.56 19.33
N SER A 157 0.49 1.38 19.55
CA SER A 157 1.04 1.14 20.89
C SER A 157 0.95 2.37 21.78
N LYS A 158 1.11 3.58 21.20
CA LYS A 158 1.01 4.85 21.91
C LYS A 158 -0.44 5.23 22.24
N ASP A 159 -1.33 4.98 21.29
CA ASP A 159 -2.76 5.27 21.44
C ASP A 159 -3.62 4.16 20.80
N PRO A 160 -3.93 3.08 21.55
CA PRO A 160 -4.78 2.00 21.06
C PRO A 160 -6.20 2.43 20.68
N SER A 161 -6.66 3.59 21.16
CA SER A 161 -8.01 4.07 20.88
C SER A 161 -8.23 4.47 19.42
N ILE A 162 -7.13 4.65 18.64
CA ILE A 162 -7.24 4.92 17.19
C ILE A 162 -7.71 3.69 16.40
N VAL A 163 -7.48 2.47 16.89
CA VAL A 163 -7.77 1.24 16.15
C VAL A 163 -9.22 1.15 15.68
N PRO A 164 -10.24 1.31 16.54
CA PRO A 164 -11.64 1.30 16.10
C PRO A 164 -12.02 2.54 15.25
N LEU A 165 -11.22 3.61 15.27
CA LEU A 165 -11.49 4.83 14.52
C LEU A 165 -10.91 4.79 13.09
N VAL A 166 -9.95 3.91 12.81
CA VAL A 166 -9.43 3.70 11.46
C VAL A 166 -10.50 3.02 10.60
N ARG A 167 -10.77 3.56 9.42
CA ARG A 167 -11.72 3.00 8.46
C ARG A 167 -11.27 1.64 7.95
N GLU A 168 -10.04 1.57 7.48
CA GLU A 168 -9.40 0.36 6.95
C GLU A 168 -7.88 0.52 6.89
N VAL A 169 -7.16 -0.58 6.88
CA VAL A 169 -5.72 -0.66 6.59
C VAL A 169 -5.56 -1.46 5.31
N ILE A 170 -4.81 -0.93 4.34
CA ILE A 170 -4.43 -1.64 3.10
C ILE A 170 -2.91 -1.61 3.05
N LEU A 171 -2.27 -2.70 3.45
CA LEU A 171 -0.81 -2.78 3.53
C LEU A 171 -0.21 -3.51 2.34
N MET A 172 0.97 -3.03 1.88
CA MET A 172 1.87 -3.83 1.08
C MET A 172 2.80 -4.59 2.01
N GLY A 173 2.82 -5.89 1.90
CA GLY A 173 3.72 -6.75 2.67
C GLY A 173 3.25 -8.17 2.81
N GLY A 174 4.17 -9.03 3.20
CA GLY A 174 3.92 -10.43 3.44
C GLY A 174 3.71 -11.30 2.20
N SER A 175 3.54 -12.57 2.45
CA SER A 175 3.26 -13.58 1.44
C SER A 175 2.72 -14.85 2.10
N ILE A 176 1.93 -15.62 1.36
CA ILE A 176 1.45 -16.94 1.80
C ILE A 176 2.13 -18.09 1.03
N SER A 177 3.08 -17.76 0.15
CA SER A 177 3.72 -18.75 -0.73
C SER A 177 5.26 -18.62 -0.79
N GLY A 178 5.88 -17.87 0.11
CA GLY A 178 7.33 -17.68 0.16
C GLY A 178 7.75 -16.22 0.19
N GLY A 179 9.04 -15.94 0.34
CA GLY A 179 9.56 -14.60 0.51
C GLY A 179 10.39 -14.08 -0.68
N ASN A 180 10.88 -12.84 -0.54
CA ASN A 180 11.82 -12.20 -1.47
C ASN A 180 13.13 -11.78 -0.79
N VAL A 181 13.19 -11.69 0.54
CA VAL A 181 14.42 -11.48 1.30
C VAL A 181 15.08 -12.81 1.62
N ASN A 182 14.30 -13.78 2.00
CA ASN A 182 14.69 -15.18 2.19
C ASN A 182 13.56 -16.08 1.68
N ALA A 183 13.66 -17.40 1.87
CA ALA A 183 12.67 -18.35 1.38
C ALA A 183 11.27 -18.16 2.03
N ALA A 184 11.16 -17.49 3.18
CA ALA A 184 9.94 -17.41 3.97
C ALA A 184 9.36 -15.98 4.05
N ALA A 185 10.20 -14.95 4.06
CA ALA A 185 9.79 -13.62 4.45
C ALA A 185 9.84 -12.59 3.31
N GLU A 186 8.82 -11.73 3.28
CA GLU A 186 8.75 -10.55 2.45
C GLU A 186 9.47 -9.38 3.15
N ALA A 187 10.03 -8.45 2.37
CA ALA A 187 10.95 -7.41 2.83
C ALA A 187 10.38 -6.47 3.91
N ASN A 188 9.16 -5.96 3.75
CA ASN A 188 8.54 -5.04 4.70
C ASN A 188 8.29 -5.72 6.05
N ILE A 189 7.77 -6.96 6.01
CA ILE A 189 7.54 -7.74 7.22
C ILE A 189 8.87 -8.18 7.85
N TYR A 190 9.86 -8.56 7.01
CA TYR A 190 11.17 -8.97 7.50
C TYR A 190 11.94 -7.82 8.16
N ASN A 191 11.78 -6.59 7.68
CA ASN A 191 12.44 -5.42 8.26
C ASN A 191 11.98 -5.12 9.68
N ASP A 192 10.70 -5.36 10.02
CA ASP A 192 10.19 -5.21 11.39
C ASP A 192 9.08 -6.23 11.70
N PRO A 193 9.43 -7.50 11.96
CA PRO A 193 8.44 -8.54 12.26
C PRO A 193 7.65 -8.25 13.55
N GLU A 194 8.26 -7.60 14.53
CA GLU A 194 7.59 -7.21 15.77
C GLU A 194 6.52 -6.17 15.52
N ALA A 195 6.80 -5.15 14.70
CA ALA A 195 5.81 -4.17 14.31
C ALA A 195 4.66 -4.81 13.51
N ALA A 196 4.99 -5.69 12.57
CA ALA A 196 4.00 -6.42 11.80
C ALA A 196 3.11 -7.28 12.71
N HIS A 197 3.70 -8.00 13.68
CA HIS A 197 2.94 -8.77 14.68
C HIS A 197 1.97 -7.88 15.48
N ILE A 198 2.40 -6.69 15.91
CA ILE A 198 1.53 -5.72 16.61
C ILE A 198 0.35 -5.32 15.71
N VAL A 199 0.61 -4.96 14.45
CA VAL A 199 -0.42 -4.45 13.54
C VAL A 199 -1.44 -5.52 13.17
N PHE A 200 -1.02 -6.74 12.83
CA PHE A 200 -1.93 -7.85 12.53
C PHE A 200 -2.79 -8.26 13.74
N ASN A 201 -2.31 -8.03 14.96
CA ASN A 201 -3.03 -8.36 16.19
C ASN A 201 -3.72 -7.14 16.85
N ALA A 202 -3.65 -5.96 16.26
CA ALA A 202 -4.24 -4.73 16.81
C ALA A 202 -5.76 -4.75 16.89
N GLY A 203 -6.44 -5.54 16.04
CA GLY A 203 -7.90 -5.62 16.02
C GLY A 203 -8.57 -4.59 15.10
N PHE A 204 -7.90 -4.15 14.04
CA PHE A 204 -8.51 -3.32 13.01
C PHE A 204 -9.74 -4.00 12.40
N ALA A 205 -10.82 -3.25 12.21
CA ALA A 205 -12.08 -3.76 11.67
C ALA A 205 -11.94 -4.25 10.20
N SER A 206 -11.01 -3.68 9.45
CA SER A 206 -10.68 -4.09 8.09
C SER A 206 -9.17 -3.92 7.85
N LEU A 207 -8.49 -5.02 7.63
CA LEU A 207 -7.08 -5.07 7.22
C LEU A 207 -6.97 -5.90 5.96
N THR A 208 -6.39 -5.32 4.91
CA THR A 208 -6.13 -6.01 3.63
C THR A 208 -4.62 -6.14 3.43
N MET A 209 -4.16 -7.36 3.22
CA MET A 209 -2.78 -7.69 2.92
C MET A 209 -2.60 -7.86 1.40
N VAL A 210 -1.80 -6.97 0.79
CA VAL A 210 -1.39 -7.03 -0.61
C VAL A 210 0.03 -7.56 -0.65
N GLY A 211 0.17 -8.89 -0.70
CA GLY A 211 1.45 -9.57 -0.60
C GLY A 211 2.09 -9.88 -1.95
N LEU A 212 3.25 -10.57 -1.88
CA LEU A 212 3.99 -11.01 -3.06
C LEU A 212 3.16 -11.91 -3.99
N ASP A 213 2.20 -12.65 -3.44
CA ASP A 213 1.34 -13.60 -4.18
C ASP A 213 0.57 -12.95 -5.34
N VAL A 214 0.25 -11.67 -5.21
CA VAL A 214 -0.40 -10.87 -6.24
C VAL A 214 0.56 -9.87 -6.89
N GLY A 215 1.51 -9.31 -6.12
CA GLY A 215 2.52 -8.38 -6.62
C GLY A 215 3.38 -8.99 -7.73
N ASN A 216 3.82 -10.24 -7.57
CA ASN A 216 4.61 -10.98 -8.58
C ASN A 216 3.88 -11.20 -9.91
N LYS A 217 2.57 -10.97 -9.96
CA LYS A 217 1.77 -11.06 -11.20
C LYS A 217 1.64 -9.72 -11.92
N THR A 218 2.01 -8.60 -11.30
CA THR A 218 1.85 -7.24 -11.85
C THR A 218 3.15 -6.70 -12.40
N LEU A 219 3.59 -7.26 -13.51
CA LEU A 219 4.89 -6.98 -14.12
C LEU A 219 4.80 -5.79 -15.09
N MET A 220 5.37 -4.65 -14.72
CA MET A 220 5.54 -3.52 -15.65
C MET A 220 6.67 -3.82 -16.62
N GLY A 221 6.36 -3.78 -17.93
CA GLY A 221 7.29 -4.10 -19.00
C GLY A 221 7.49 -2.97 -20.00
N GLU A 222 8.09 -3.30 -21.13
CA GLU A 222 8.38 -2.35 -22.22
C GLU A 222 7.15 -1.59 -22.73
N LYS A 223 5.98 -2.23 -22.75
CA LYS A 223 4.73 -1.63 -23.23
C LYS A 223 4.36 -0.40 -22.40
N GLU A 224 4.33 -0.56 -21.09
CA GLU A 224 3.96 0.48 -20.11
C GLU A 224 5.00 1.60 -20.10
N ILE A 225 6.30 1.23 -20.11
CA ILE A 225 7.42 2.18 -20.13
C ILE A 225 7.40 3.01 -21.43
N THR A 226 7.14 2.38 -22.58
CA THR A 226 7.05 3.08 -23.87
C THR A 226 5.89 4.08 -23.87
N ALA A 227 4.73 3.69 -23.31
CA ALA A 227 3.57 4.59 -23.19
C ALA A 227 3.87 5.80 -22.28
N LEU A 228 4.65 5.61 -21.22
CA LEU A 228 5.09 6.67 -20.31
C LEU A 228 6.13 7.58 -20.98
N LYS A 229 7.12 7.04 -21.69
CA LYS A 229 8.12 7.80 -22.48
C LYS A 229 7.48 8.70 -23.53
N ALA A 230 6.37 8.26 -24.13
CA ALA A 230 5.63 9.04 -25.11
C ALA A 230 4.72 10.12 -24.45
N THR A 231 4.66 10.19 -23.13
CA THR A 231 3.82 11.13 -22.39
C THR A 231 4.65 12.34 -21.96
N PRO A 232 4.26 13.57 -22.33
CA PRO A 232 5.00 14.76 -21.90
C PRO A 232 4.80 15.04 -20.42
N GLY A 233 5.80 15.64 -19.80
CA GLY A 233 5.76 16.11 -18.42
C GLY A 233 6.77 15.43 -17.49
N PRO A 234 7.16 16.13 -16.41
CA PRO A 234 8.24 15.67 -15.54
C PRO A 234 7.89 14.40 -14.78
N MET A 235 6.64 14.22 -14.37
CA MET A 235 6.18 13.02 -13.65
C MET A 235 6.26 11.78 -14.53
N ALA A 236 5.69 11.82 -15.74
CA ALA A 236 5.73 10.70 -16.68
C ALA A 236 7.17 10.35 -17.09
N ASN A 237 8.02 11.36 -17.28
CA ASN A 237 9.43 11.16 -17.58
C ASN A 237 10.17 10.47 -16.41
N PHE A 238 9.94 10.90 -15.16
CA PHE A 238 10.54 10.27 -13.98
C PHE A 238 10.07 8.81 -13.85
N VAL A 239 8.75 8.55 -13.93
CA VAL A 239 8.20 7.19 -13.82
C VAL A 239 8.72 6.29 -14.95
N ALA A 240 8.90 6.81 -16.16
CA ALA A 240 9.48 6.06 -17.28
C ALA A 240 10.97 5.73 -17.05
N GLN A 241 11.74 6.62 -16.43
CA GLN A 241 13.14 6.37 -16.09
C GLN A 241 13.24 5.31 -14.98
N VAL A 242 12.48 5.45 -13.89
CA VAL A 242 12.40 4.44 -12.82
C VAL A 242 11.97 3.08 -13.38
N GLY A 243 10.91 3.04 -14.19
CA GLY A 243 10.46 1.82 -14.84
C GLY A 243 11.52 1.16 -15.73
N SER A 244 12.29 1.98 -16.49
CA SER A 244 13.39 1.47 -17.32
C SER A 244 14.53 0.89 -16.46
N TYR A 245 14.88 1.54 -15.35
CA TYR A 245 15.86 1.05 -14.38
C TYR A 245 15.43 -0.29 -13.76
N LEU A 246 14.20 -0.36 -13.27
CA LEU A 246 13.65 -1.58 -12.66
C LEU A 246 13.55 -2.73 -13.66
N LEU A 247 13.14 -2.47 -14.90
CA LEU A 247 13.09 -3.49 -15.95
C LEU A 247 14.48 -4.02 -16.30
N GLU A 248 15.49 -3.14 -16.40
CA GLU A 248 16.87 -3.57 -16.65
C GLU A 248 17.38 -4.44 -15.49
N LEU A 249 17.09 -4.03 -14.25
CA LEU A 249 17.48 -4.80 -13.07
C LEU A 249 16.79 -6.18 -13.07
N SER A 250 15.47 -6.25 -13.30
CA SER A 250 14.70 -7.50 -13.37
C SER A 250 15.26 -8.46 -14.45
N ARG A 251 15.67 -7.92 -15.59
CA ARG A 251 16.29 -8.72 -16.67
C ARG A 251 17.59 -9.41 -16.26
N ARG A 252 18.36 -8.83 -15.32
CA ARG A 252 19.57 -9.48 -14.78
C ARG A 252 19.24 -10.75 -13.98
N PHE A 253 17.99 -10.85 -13.50
CA PHE A 253 17.44 -12.02 -12.80
C PHE A 253 16.60 -12.92 -13.70
N GLY A 254 16.57 -12.65 -15.02
CA GLY A 254 15.84 -13.46 -16.01
C GLY A 254 14.36 -13.12 -16.16
N GLU A 255 13.91 -12.01 -15.56
CA GLU A 255 12.52 -11.56 -15.62
C GLU A 255 12.28 -10.59 -16.80
N ASN A 256 11.08 -10.66 -17.40
CA ASN A 256 10.69 -9.81 -18.53
C ASN A 256 9.85 -8.58 -18.13
N GLY A 257 9.73 -8.29 -16.84
CA GLY A 257 9.01 -7.17 -16.28
C GLY A 257 9.36 -7.00 -14.81
N SER A 258 9.14 -5.82 -14.26
CA SER A 258 9.39 -5.55 -12.84
C SER A 258 8.09 -5.60 -12.06
N PRO A 259 8.02 -6.33 -10.93
CA PRO A 259 6.85 -6.35 -10.07
C PRO A 259 6.52 -4.96 -9.53
N MET A 260 5.24 -4.63 -9.50
CA MET A 260 4.73 -3.35 -8.99
C MET A 260 4.04 -3.59 -7.64
N TYR A 261 4.83 -3.79 -6.58
CA TYR A 261 4.31 -4.15 -5.26
C TYR A 261 3.51 -3.02 -4.62
N ASP A 262 4.15 -1.91 -4.30
CA ASP A 262 3.53 -0.74 -3.66
C ASP A 262 2.51 -0.05 -4.55
N PRO A 263 2.80 0.13 -5.87
CA PRO A 263 1.79 0.66 -6.76
C PRO A 263 0.52 -0.20 -6.81
N LEU A 264 0.62 -1.54 -6.64
CA LEU A 264 -0.55 -2.41 -6.57
C LEU A 264 -1.36 -2.17 -5.29
N ALA A 265 -0.72 -2.04 -4.12
CA ALA A 265 -1.42 -1.72 -2.88
C ALA A 265 -2.16 -0.38 -2.98
N MET A 266 -1.53 0.61 -3.60
CA MET A 266 -2.19 1.87 -3.92
C MET A 266 -3.33 1.66 -4.94
N GLY A 267 -3.14 0.85 -5.97
CA GLY A 267 -4.19 0.48 -6.93
C GLY A 267 -5.41 -0.15 -6.25
N VAL A 268 -5.20 -1.07 -5.31
CA VAL A 268 -6.27 -1.69 -4.49
C VAL A 268 -6.98 -0.64 -3.63
N THR A 269 -6.25 0.36 -3.12
CA THR A 269 -6.83 1.49 -2.39
C THR A 269 -7.76 2.32 -3.28
N LEU A 270 -7.40 2.53 -4.54
CA LEU A 270 -8.21 3.25 -5.54
C LEU A 270 -9.41 2.42 -6.00
N ASP A 271 -9.16 1.16 -6.32
CA ASP A 271 -10.14 0.22 -6.85
C ASP A 271 -9.95 -1.19 -6.26
N PRO A 272 -10.70 -1.54 -5.20
CA PRO A 272 -10.59 -2.85 -4.55
C PRO A 272 -11.03 -4.02 -5.44
N THR A 273 -11.70 -3.75 -6.56
CA THR A 273 -12.11 -4.80 -7.49
C THR A 273 -10.96 -5.32 -8.36
N LEU A 274 -9.77 -4.74 -8.26
CA LEU A 274 -8.55 -5.22 -8.93
C LEU A 274 -8.09 -6.58 -8.40
N VAL A 275 -8.45 -6.93 -7.17
CA VAL A 275 -7.99 -8.15 -6.50
C VAL A 275 -9.15 -9.02 -6.01
N LYS A 276 -8.86 -10.32 -5.88
CA LYS A 276 -9.69 -11.25 -5.11
C LYS A 276 -9.04 -11.45 -3.75
N THR A 277 -9.83 -11.39 -2.68
CA THR A 277 -9.35 -11.57 -1.32
C THR A 277 -10.00 -12.80 -0.67
N GLU A 278 -9.27 -13.43 0.26
CA GLU A 278 -9.78 -14.47 1.15
C GLU A 278 -9.55 -14.03 2.60
N ALA A 279 -10.54 -14.28 3.46
CA ALA A 279 -10.40 -14.01 4.90
C ALA A 279 -9.51 -15.08 5.53
N MET A 280 -8.43 -14.67 6.18
CA MET A 280 -7.47 -15.57 6.83
C MET A 280 -7.05 -15.03 8.20
N ARG A 281 -6.64 -15.93 9.08
CA ARG A 281 -5.83 -15.57 10.24
C ARG A 281 -4.38 -15.48 9.77
N VAL A 282 -3.78 -14.30 9.89
CA VAL A 282 -2.37 -14.06 9.58
C VAL A 282 -1.63 -13.77 10.88
N ASP A 283 -0.62 -14.56 11.16
CA ASP A 283 0.32 -14.37 12.25
C ASP A 283 1.72 -14.13 11.68
N VAL A 284 2.59 -13.45 12.44
CA VAL A 284 3.96 -13.12 11.99
C VAL A 284 4.96 -13.85 12.85
N GLU A 285 5.86 -14.59 12.22
CA GLU A 285 6.94 -15.29 12.91
C GLU A 285 8.05 -14.30 13.33
N THR A 286 8.26 -14.17 14.64
CA THR A 286 9.22 -13.20 15.20
C THR A 286 10.50 -13.83 15.78
N ARG A 287 10.59 -15.15 15.91
CA ARG A 287 11.66 -15.85 16.64
C ARG A 287 12.42 -16.89 15.83
N GLY A 288 11.83 -17.39 14.75
CA GLY A 288 12.41 -18.47 13.94
C GLY A 288 13.71 -18.05 13.28
N GLN A 289 14.72 -18.92 13.35
CA GLN A 289 16.01 -18.65 12.71
C GLN A 289 15.91 -18.54 11.19
N PHE A 290 15.05 -19.36 10.55
CA PHE A 290 14.89 -19.43 9.09
C PHE A 290 13.59 -18.81 8.59
N THR A 291 12.63 -18.61 9.49
CA THR A 291 11.25 -18.18 9.18
C THR A 291 10.90 -16.83 9.78
N ARG A 292 11.86 -16.15 10.44
CA ARG A 292 11.63 -14.81 10.98
C ARG A 292 11.13 -13.86 9.90
N GLY A 293 10.01 -13.21 10.16
CA GLY A 293 9.31 -12.33 9.21
C GLY A 293 8.35 -13.07 8.27
N GLU A 294 8.20 -14.39 8.39
CA GLU A 294 7.17 -15.13 7.65
C GLU A 294 5.76 -14.70 8.09
N THR A 295 4.88 -14.48 7.15
CA THR A 295 3.45 -14.33 7.40
C THR A 295 2.76 -15.68 7.28
N VAL A 296 2.41 -16.24 8.44
CA VAL A 296 1.77 -17.56 8.55
C VAL A 296 0.25 -17.38 8.41
N ALA A 297 -0.27 -17.69 7.23
CA ALA A 297 -1.70 -17.51 6.92
C ALA A 297 -2.49 -18.80 7.09
N ASN A 298 -3.43 -18.82 8.02
CA ASN A 298 -4.32 -19.95 8.25
C ASN A 298 -5.61 -19.82 7.42
N ARG A 299 -5.71 -20.62 6.36
CA ARG A 299 -6.88 -20.68 5.48
C ARG A 299 -8.02 -21.54 6.02
N SER A 300 -7.70 -22.56 6.84
CA SER A 300 -8.71 -23.48 7.36
C SER A 300 -9.60 -22.83 8.43
N GLY A 301 -9.11 -21.77 9.06
CA GLY A 301 -9.75 -21.15 10.22
C GLY A 301 -9.78 -22.08 11.44
N MET A 302 -8.97 -23.14 11.47
CA MET A 302 -8.92 -24.10 12.55
C MET A 302 -7.47 -24.33 13.00
N VAL A 303 -7.28 -24.48 14.30
CA VAL A 303 -6.00 -24.84 14.94
C VAL A 303 -6.21 -26.03 15.84
N GLU A 304 -5.42 -27.07 15.62
CA GLU A 304 -5.38 -28.20 16.55
C GLU A 304 -4.68 -27.78 17.84
N ARG A 305 -5.38 -27.99 18.96
CA ARG A 305 -4.80 -27.76 20.28
C ARG A 305 -4.16 -29.04 20.78
N ASN A 306 -2.84 -29.05 20.78
CA ASN A 306 -2.04 -30.14 21.36
C ASN A 306 -1.62 -29.76 22.77
N VAL A 307 -1.93 -30.58 23.74
CA VAL A 307 -1.54 -30.40 25.13
C VAL A 307 -0.62 -31.53 25.57
N LEU A 308 0.45 -31.15 26.25
CA LEU A 308 1.38 -32.14 26.83
C LEU A 308 0.83 -32.63 28.18
N HIS A 309 0.44 -33.90 28.25
CA HIS A 309 0.10 -34.59 29.49
C HIS A 309 1.17 -35.62 29.82
N GLY A 310 2.06 -35.26 30.78
CA GLY A 310 3.25 -36.09 31.09
C GLY A 310 4.18 -36.17 29.88
N ASP A 311 4.47 -37.37 29.41
CA ASP A 311 5.36 -37.64 28.27
C ASP A 311 4.60 -37.79 26.93
N ARG A 312 3.31 -37.44 26.88
CA ARG A 312 2.46 -37.64 25.68
C ARG A 312 1.79 -36.35 25.26
N TYR A 313 1.79 -36.12 23.95
CA TYR A 313 0.93 -35.10 23.33
C TYR A 313 -0.46 -35.69 23.10
N ILE A 314 -1.46 -34.99 23.58
CA ILE A 314 -2.88 -35.33 23.34
C ILE A 314 -3.50 -34.18 22.56
N ILE A 315 -4.24 -34.49 21.51
CA ILE A 315 -5.08 -33.52 20.81
C ILE A 315 -6.31 -33.33 21.69
N GLU A 316 -6.44 -32.15 22.34
CA GLU A 316 -7.60 -31.82 23.19
C GLU A 316 -8.76 -31.24 22.40
N GLY A 317 -8.51 -30.76 21.20
CA GLY A 317 -9.58 -30.20 20.37
C GLY A 317 -9.07 -29.44 19.15
N VAL A 318 -10.03 -28.95 18.39
CA VAL A 318 -9.81 -28.07 17.24
C VAL A 318 -10.47 -26.75 17.52
N ASP A 319 -9.69 -25.71 17.72
CA ASP A 319 -10.21 -24.37 17.94
C ASP A 319 -10.43 -23.64 16.62
N LYS A 320 -11.58 -22.99 16.50
CA LYS A 320 -11.86 -22.10 15.38
C LYS A 320 -11.15 -20.77 15.62
N VAL A 321 -10.30 -20.34 14.68
CA VAL A 321 -9.65 -19.03 14.73
C VAL A 321 -10.41 -18.00 13.92
N THR A 322 -10.51 -16.79 14.45
CA THR A 322 -11.14 -15.68 13.75
C THR A 322 -10.16 -15.06 12.77
N PRO A 323 -10.50 -14.89 11.49
CA PRO A 323 -9.69 -14.14 10.54
C PRO A 323 -9.42 -12.71 11.02
N ASN A 324 -8.21 -12.22 10.83
CA ASN A 324 -7.79 -10.85 11.15
C ASN A 324 -7.41 -10.05 9.90
N ALA A 325 -7.34 -10.69 8.73
CA ALA A 325 -6.98 -10.03 7.49
C ALA A 325 -7.76 -10.57 6.29
N LYS A 326 -7.95 -9.73 5.29
CA LYS A 326 -8.29 -10.09 3.92
C LYS A 326 -6.98 -10.21 3.14
N VAL A 327 -6.60 -11.41 2.73
CA VAL A 327 -5.38 -11.66 1.98
C VAL A 327 -5.69 -11.66 0.49
N CYS A 328 -4.96 -10.85 -0.29
CA CYS A 328 -5.09 -10.84 -1.74
C CYS A 328 -4.51 -12.12 -2.34
N VAL A 329 -5.32 -12.88 -3.08
CA VAL A 329 -4.93 -14.19 -3.65
C VAL A 329 -4.91 -14.20 -5.17
N ASP A 330 -5.59 -13.24 -5.81
CA ASP A 330 -5.56 -13.07 -7.25
C ASP A 330 -5.73 -11.61 -7.66
N VAL A 331 -5.28 -11.24 -8.87
CA VAL A 331 -5.23 -9.86 -9.35
C VAL A 331 -5.52 -9.75 -10.84
N GLN A 332 -6.21 -8.68 -11.23
CA GLN A 332 -6.39 -8.26 -12.62
C GLN A 332 -5.20 -7.41 -13.07
N ALA A 333 -4.04 -8.05 -13.28
CA ALA A 333 -2.75 -7.39 -13.47
C ALA A 333 -2.76 -6.33 -14.59
N GLN A 334 -3.26 -6.67 -15.79
CA GLN A 334 -3.27 -5.72 -16.91
C GLN A 334 -4.18 -4.51 -16.62
N ARG A 335 -5.34 -4.71 -15.98
CA ARG A 335 -6.24 -3.63 -15.60
C ARG A 335 -5.58 -2.67 -14.60
N PHE A 336 -4.81 -3.22 -13.66
CA PHE A 336 -4.01 -2.42 -12.73
C PHE A 336 -2.91 -1.63 -13.46
N LEU A 337 -2.14 -2.26 -14.36
CA LEU A 337 -1.10 -1.57 -15.13
C LEU A 337 -1.68 -0.46 -16.02
N ASP A 338 -2.83 -0.69 -16.64
CA ASP A 338 -3.54 0.31 -17.43
C ASP A 338 -4.00 1.49 -16.54
N LEU A 339 -4.48 1.21 -15.30
CA LEU A 339 -4.81 2.23 -14.32
C LEU A 339 -3.58 3.06 -13.94
N LEU A 340 -2.48 2.43 -13.58
CA LEU A 340 -1.22 3.11 -13.21
C LEU A 340 -0.76 4.05 -14.33
N VAL A 341 -0.62 3.52 -15.55
CA VAL A 341 -0.19 4.33 -16.71
C VAL A 341 -1.17 5.46 -16.99
N SER A 342 -2.48 5.21 -16.95
CA SER A 342 -3.52 6.22 -17.17
C SER A 342 -3.40 7.37 -16.18
N ARG A 343 -3.25 7.09 -14.88
CA ARG A 343 -3.15 8.13 -13.84
C ARG A 343 -1.87 8.95 -13.96
N ILE A 344 -0.73 8.32 -14.22
CA ILE A 344 0.53 9.03 -14.44
C ILE A 344 0.47 9.93 -15.68
N ARG A 345 -0.31 9.55 -16.69
CA ARG A 345 -0.57 10.35 -17.91
C ARG A 345 -1.57 11.49 -17.70
N GLY A 346 -2.19 11.61 -16.53
CA GLY A 346 -3.21 12.63 -16.23
C GLY A 346 -4.57 12.37 -16.90
N LYS A 347 -4.94 11.10 -17.09
CA LYS A 347 -6.21 10.69 -17.73
C LYS A 347 -7.16 10.02 -16.75
#